data_5323390bde810f0e0031b5852ed9628d
#
_entry.id   5323390bde810f0e0031b5852ed9628d
#
_cell.length_a   1.000
_cell.length_b   1.000
_cell.length_c   1.000
_cell.angle_alpha   90.00
_cell.angle_beta   90.00
_cell.angle_gamma   90.00
#
_symmetry.space_group_name_H-M   'P 1'
#
loop_
_entity.id
_entity.type
_entity.pdbx_description
1 polymer ?
#
loop_
_entity_poly.entity_id
_entity_poly.type
_entity_poly.pdbx_seq_one_letter_code
_entity_poly.pdbx_strand_id
1 'polypeptide(L)'
;IVAISDVHLGNGTGKAALKKYVKMINAQHPDLILISGDLIDNSVVPLYTENMAEELANLKAPMGIYMVLGNHEYISGIDESIRYIKSTPIQLLRDSVVTLPNGIQLIGRDDRHNRKRHSLQELMVNIDKSKPIILLDHQPFDLEKTEAAGIDLQFSGHTHHGQIWPINWVTDYIFEQSHGYRQWGNSHVYVSSGLSLWGPPFRIGTHSEMVIFNFQ
;
A
#
# COMPACT_ATOMS: atom_id res chain seq x y z
N ILE A 1 2.06 -5.08 12.94
CA ILE A 1 1.56 -4.31 11.80
C ILE A 1 1.08 -5.29 10.74
N VAL A 2 -0.12 -5.08 10.19
CA VAL A 2 -0.56 -5.73 8.94
C VAL A 2 -0.38 -4.73 7.80
N ALA A 3 0.29 -5.15 6.73
CA ALA A 3 0.50 -4.36 5.52
C ALA A 3 -0.08 -5.08 4.30
N ILE A 4 -0.83 -4.35 3.49
CA ILE A 4 -1.46 -4.82 2.26
C ILE A 4 -1.28 -3.81 1.14
N SER A 5 -1.42 -4.25 -0.09
CA SER A 5 -1.48 -3.42 -1.29
C SER A 5 -2.37 -4.06 -2.34
N ASP A 6 -2.71 -3.33 -3.36
CA ASP A 6 -3.31 -3.86 -4.59
C ASP A 6 -4.58 -4.70 -4.28
N VAL A 7 -5.54 -4.07 -3.62
CA VAL A 7 -6.82 -4.70 -3.25
C VAL A 7 -7.79 -4.71 -4.44
N HIS A 8 -7.68 -3.70 -5.32
CA HIS A 8 -8.46 -3.57 -6.55
C HIS A 8 -9.96 -3.80 -6.35
N LEU A 9 -10.54 -3.08 -5.38
CA LEU A 9 -11.99 -3.11 -5.15
C LEU A 9 -12.74 -2.59 -6.38
N GLY A 10 -13.72 -3.34 -6.81
CA GLY A 10 -14.49 -3.04 -8.01
C GLY A 10 -15.32 -4.24 -8.45
N ASN A 11 -15.60 -4.34 -9.76
CA ASN A 11 -16.39 -5.43 -10.31
C ASN A 11 -15.74 -6.81 -10.16
N GLY A 12 -14.38 -6.88 -10.16
CA GLY A 12 -13.64 -8.13 -9.98
C GLY A 12 -13.50 -8.53 -8.51
N THR A 13 -13.31 -7.55 -7.63
CA THR A 13 -13.15 -7.74 -6.19
C THR A 13 -14.27 -7.01 -5.47
N GLY A 14 -15.44 -7.66 -5.37
CA GLY A 14 -16.64 -7.09 -4.78
C GLY A 14 -16.70 -7.21 -3.24
N LYS A 15 -17.82 -6.75 -2.65
CA LYS A 15 -18.05 -6.73 -1.20
C LYS A 15 -17.83 -8.07 -0.52
N ALA A 16 -18.18 -9.18 -1.16
CA ALA A 16 -18.01 -10.52 -0.59
C ALA A 16 -16.54 -10.91 -0.39
N ALA A 17 -15.66 -10.51 -1.33
CA ALA A 17 -14.21 -10.69 -1.21
C ALA A 17 -13.65 -9.76 -0.13
N LEU A 18 -14.04 -8.48 -0.15
CA LEU A 18 -13.63 -7.50 0.87
C LEU A 18 -13.96 -7.98 2.29
N LYS A 19 -15.14 -8.51 2.50
CA LYS A 19 -15.54 -9.08 3.81
C LYS A 19 -14.59 -10.20 4.29
N LYS A 20 -14.13 -11.05 3.36
CA LYS A 20 -13.13 -12.09 3.69
C LYS A 20 -11.78 -11.45 4.07
N TYR A 21 -11.33 -10.44 3.32
CA TYR A 21 -10.09 -9.74 3.60
C TYR A 21 -10.13 -9.04 4.96
N VAL A 22 -11.19 -8.30 5.25
CA VAL A 22 -11.39 -7.67 6.56
C VAL A 22 -11.34 -8.68 7.70
N LYS A 23 -12.01 -9.83 7.54
CA LYS A 23 -11.95 -10.92 8.52
C LYS A 23 -10.53 -11.46 8.71
N MET A 24 -9.80 -11.68 7.63
CA MET A 24 -8.42 -12.19 7.66
C MET A 24 -7.49 -11.18 8.34
N ILE A 25 -7.59 -9.90 8.02
CA ILE A 25 -6.79 -8.82 8.60
C ILE A 25 -7.08 -8.72 10.11
N ASN A 26 -8.34 -8.65 10.49
CA ASN A 26 -8.73 -8.54 11.91
C ASN A 26 -8.32 -9.75 12.75
N ALA A 27 -8.25 -10.94 12.14
CA ALA A 27 -7.80 -12.17 12.82
C ALA A 27 -6.31 -12.12 13.21
N GLN A 28 -5.53 -11.22 12.64
CA GLN A 28 -4.13 -10.99 13.01
C GLN A 28 -3.99 -10.03 14.22
N HIS A 29 -5.08 -9.46 14.71
CA HIS A 29 -5.08 -8.47 15.80
C HIS A 29 -4.04 -7.35 15.59
N PRO A 30 -4.01 -6.66 14.44
CA PRO A 30 -2.98 -5.67 14.15
C PRO A 30 -3.13 -4.44 15.05
N ASP A 31 -1.99 -3.90 15.52
CA ASP A 31 -1.96 -2.58 16.13
C ASP A 31 -2.12 -1.47 15.10
N LEU A 32 -1.59 -1.71 13.91
CA LEU A 32 -1.53 -0.76 12.78
C LEU A 32 -1.83 -1.49 11.47
N ILE A 33 -2.61 -0.87 10.58
CA ILE A 33 -2.83 -1.34 9.21
C ILE A 33 -2.23 -0.34 8.23
N LEU A 34 -1.44 -0.83 7.29
CA LEU A 34 -0.82 -0.05 6.22
C LEU A 34 -1.34 -0.54 4.87
N ILE A 35 -1.72 0.39 3.99
CA ILE A 35 -2.23 0.10 2.64
C ILE A 35 -1.38 0.88 1.64
N SER A 36 -0.58 0.17 0.85
CA SER A 36 0.33 0.79 -0.11
C SER A 36 -0.30 0.89 -1.50
N GLY A 37 -1.41 1.62 -1.61
CA GLY A 37 -2.05 1.98 -2.87
C GLY A 37 -2.92 0.90 -3.52
N ASP A 38 -3.57 1.28 -4.59
CA ASP A 38 -4.44 0.46 -5.43
C ASP A 38 -5.54 -0.27 -4.61
N LEU A 39 -6.21 0.49 -3.74
CA LEU A 39 -7.41 0.03 -3.04
C LEU A 39 -8.59 -0.08 -4.00
N ILE A 40 -8.70 0.88 -4.93
CA ILE A 40 -9.76 1.00 -5.92
C ILE A 40 -9.22 0.52 -7.27
N ASP A 41 -10.01 -0.23 -8.04
CA ASP A 41 -9.57 -0.71 -9.35
C ASP A 41 -9.72 0.38 -10.44
N ASN A 42 -10.85 0.42 -11.15
CA ASN A 42 -11.05 1.31 -12.29
C ASN A 42 -12.15 2.35 -12.09
N SER A 43 -12.95 2.21 -11.04
CA SER A 43 -14.08 3.09 -10.75
C SER A 43 -14.54 2.96 -9.31
N VAL A 44 -14.97 4.06 -8.71
CA VAL A 44 -15.59 4.09 -7.38
C VAL A 44 -17.07 3.66 -7.41
N VAL A 45 -17.70 3.57 -8.58
CA VAL A 45 -19.14 3.27 -8.70
C VAL A 45 -19.51 1.93 -8.06
N PRO A 46 -18.81 0.81 -8.33
CA PRO A 46 -19.11 -0.45 -7.65
C PRO A 46 -18.98 -0.36 -6.12
N LEU A 47 -18.04 0.42 -5.62
CA LEU A 47 -17.79 0.58 -4.18
C LEU A 47 -18.97 1.26 -3.49
N TYR A 48 -19.57 2.26 -4.11
CA TYR A 48 -20.80 2.91 -3.62
C TYR A 48 -22.02 2.00 -3.78
N THR A 49 -22.18 1.36 -4.95
CA THR A 49 -23.34 0.51 -5.24
C THR A 49 -23.43 -0.68 -4.30
N GLU A 50 -22.30 -1.29 -3.94
CA GLU A 50 -22.24 -2.40 -3.01
C GLU A 50 -22.07 -1.96 -1.54
N ASN A 51 -21.99 -0.64 -1.28
CA ASN A 51 -21.78 -0.10 0.06
C ASN A 51 -20.54 -0.70 0.76
N MET A 52 -19.40 -0.72 0.05
CA MET A 52 -18.18 -1.35 0.55
C MET A 52 -17.53 -0.57 1.71
N ALA A 53 -17.83 0.72 1.86
CA ALA A 53 -17.34 1.54 2.98
C ALA A 53 -17.74 0.97 4.35
N GLU A 54 -18.92 0.32 4.45
CA GLU A 54 -19.33 -0.36 5.69
C GLU A 54 -18.44 -1.52 6.05
N GLU A 55 -17.94 -2.27 5.07
CA GLU A 55 -16.99 -3.37 5.32
C GLU A 55 -15.61 -2.83 5.71
N LEU A 56 -15.14 -1.77 5.06
CA LEU A 56 -13.88 -1.10 5.43
C LEU A 56 -13.96 -0.53 6.85
N ALA A 57 -15.15 -0.07 7.30
CA ALA A 57 -15.36 0.41 8.65
C ALA A 57 -15.24 -0.69 9.74
N ASN A 58 -15.25 -1.96 9.35
CA ASN A 58 -15.04 -3.09 10.26
C ASN A 58 -13.55 -3.42 10.49
N LEU A 59 -12.62 -2.79 9.78
CA LEU A 59 -11.18 -2.93 10.06
C LEU A 59 -10.87 -2.41 11.46
N LYS A 60 -9.98 -3.14 12.18
CA LYS A 60 -9.63 -2.84 13.57
C LYS A 60 -8.13 -2.71 13.72
N ALA A 61 -7.66 -1.53 14.06
CA ALA A 61 -6.27 -1.24 14.39
C ALA A 61 -6.21 -0.07 15.36
N PRO A 62 -5.82 -0.27 16.64
CA PRO A 62 -5.81 0.79 17.65
C PRO A 62 -4.94 1.99 17.29
N MET A 63 -3.86 1.79 16.54
CA MET A 63 -2.96 2.86 16.08
C MET A 63 -3.39 3.49 14.75
N GLY A 64 -4.49 3.01 14.16
CA GLY A 64 -5.06 3.55 12.93
C GLY A 64 -4.81 2.71 11.68
N ILE A 65 -5.41 3.17 10.59
CA ILE A 65 -5.34 2.58 9.25
C ILE A 65 -4.82 3.68 8.33
N TYR A 66 -3.66 3.50 7.73
CA TYR A 66 -3.02 4.50 6.88
C TYR A 66 -2.83 3.96 5.47
N MET A 67 -3.04 4.82 4.49
CA MET A 67 -2.98 4.48 3.07
C MET A 67 -2.24 5.55 2.28
N VAL A 68 -1.50 5.15 1.27
CA VAL A 68 -1.05 6.01 0.17
C VAL A 68 -1.84 5.70 -1.10
N LEU A 69 -1.84 6.62 -2.05
CA LEU A 69 -2.44 6.40 -3.36
C LEU A 69 -1.54 5.49 -4.22
N GLY A 70 -2.17 4.68 -5.07
CA GLY A 70 -1.51 4.01 -6.16
C GLY A 70 -1.95 4.59 -7.52
N ASN A 71 -1.50 3.98 -8.60
CA ASN A 71 -1.84 4.45 -9.93
C ASN A 71 -3.34 4.24 -10.28
N HIS A 72 -3.97 3.23 -9.71
CA HIS A 72 -5.39 2.97 -9.95
C HIS A 72 -6.32 4.00 -9.35
N GLU A 73 -5.98 4.66 -8.24
CA GLU A 73 -6.73 5.81 -7.73
C GLU A 73 -6.72 6.97 -8.73
N TYR A 74 -5.65 7.14 -9.52
CA TYR A 74 -5.60 8.13 -10.60
C TYR A 74 -6.40 7.70 -11.82
N ILE A 75 -6.35 6.42 -12.20
CA ILE A 75 -7.11 5.84 -13.31
C ILE A 75 -8.62 5.93 -13.04
N SER A 76 -9.04 5.65 -11.80
CA SER A 76 -10.46 5.69 -11.41
C SER A 76 -11.02 7.10 -11.16
N GLY A 77 -10.18 8.13 -11.30
CA GLY A 77 -10.53 9.52 -11.02
C GLY A 77 -10.10 9.94 -9.62
N ILE A 78 -9.00 10.67 -9.54
CA ILE A 78 -8.30 11.00 -8.28
C ILE A 78 -9.18 11.68 -7.24
N ASP A 79 -10.01 12.66 -7.66
CA ASP A 79 -10.87 13.42 -6.73
C ASP A 79 -11.99 12.56 -6.14
N GLU A 80 -12.53 11.65 -6.95
CA GLU A 80 -13.58 10.73 -6.52
C GLU A 80 -13.01 9.63 -5.62
N SER A 81 -11.85 9.12 -5.95
CA SER A 81 -11.12 8.15 -5.14
C SER A 81 -10.79 8.72 -3.77
N ILE A 82 -10.25 9.93 -3.71
CA ILE A 82 -9.96 10.62 -2.42
C ILE A 82 -11.25 10.84 -1.63
N ARG A 83 -12.35 11.25 -2.28
CA ARG A 83 -13.65 11.41 -1.59
C ARG A 83 -14.13 10.10 -0.99
N TYR A 84 -14.02 9.02 -1.76
CA TYR A 84 -14.41 7.70 -1.27
C TYR A 84 -13.55 7.25 -0.09
N ILE A 85 -12.22 7.32 -0.20
CA ILE A 85 -11.31 6.94 0.88
C ILE A 85 -11.60 7.74 2.15
N LYS A 86 -11.82 9.05 2.04
CA LYS A 86 -12.17 9.93 3.17
C LYS A 86 -13.54 9.63 3.81
N SER A 87 -14.41 8.87 3.15
CA SER A 87 -15.67 8.39 3.73
C SER A 87 -15.51 7.11 4.55
N THR A 88 -14.30 6.58 4.64
CA THR A 88 -13.92 5.38 5.39
C THR A 88 -13.03 5.74 6.59
N PRO A 89 -12.73 4.81 7.51
CA PRO A 89 -11.78 5.05 8.59
C PRO A 89 -10.32 5.20 8.16
N ILE A 90 -10.03 5.03 6.88
CA ILE A 90 -8.67 5.05 6.34
C ILE A 90 -8.14 6.48 6.30
N GLN A 91 -6.98 6.69 6.91
CA GLN A 91 -6.26 7.97 6.88
C GLN A 91 -5.33 7.99 5.66
N LEU A 92 -5.66 8.86 4.69
CA LEU A 92 -4.86 9.01 3.48
C LEU A 92 -3.64 9.88 3.75
N LEU A 93 -2.46 9.32 3.51
CA LEU A 93 -1.20 10.04 3.46
C LEU A 93 -0.87 10.37 1.99
N ARG A 94 -0.72 11.65 1.70
CA ARG A 94 -0.39 12.15 0.36
C ARG A 94 0.70 13.20 0.49
N ASP A 95 1.94 12.83 0.18
CA ASP A 95 3.14 13.64 0.41
C ASP A 95 3.15 14.23 1.83
N SER A 96 2.95 13.37 2.80
CA SER A 96 2.75 13.79 4.19
C SER A 96 3.38 12.82 5.17
N VAL A 97 3.60 13.32 6.38
CA VAL A 97 4.21 12.58 7.50
C VAL A 97 3.26 12.61 8.68
N VAL A 98 3.16 11.50 9.39
CA VAL A 98 2.48 11.40 10.67
C VAL A 98 3.36 10.67 11.68
N THR A 99 3.39 11.15 12.92
CA THR A 99 4.03 10.45 14.03
C THR A 99 2.98 9.71 14.84
N LEU A 100 3.14 8.40 14.96
CA LEU A 100 2.24 7.55 15.73
C LEU A 100 2.47 7.67 17.23
N PRO A 101 1.50 7.26 18.08
CA PRO A 101 1.62 7.37 19.54
C PRO A 101 2.86 6.66 20.14
N ASN A 102 3.35 5.61 19.49
CA ASN A 102 4.56 4.88 19.89
C ASN A 102 5.86 5.47 19.35
N GLY A 103 5.81 6.62 18.65
CA GLY A 103 6.95 7.31 18.09
C GLY A 103 7.35 6.89 16.67
N ILE A 104 6.77 5.87 16.08
CA ILE A 104 7.00 5.52 14.66
C ILE A 104 6.55 6.68 13.79
N GLN A 105 7.37 7.06 12.82
CA GLN A 105 7.05 8.08 11.83
C GLN A 105 6.68 7.41 10.51
N LEU A 106 5.45 7.64 10.05
CA LEU A 106 4.98 7.17 8.77
C LEU A 106 5.10 8.28 7.73
N ILE A 107 5.79 7.99 6.65
CA ILE A 107 5.87 8.84 5.47
C ILE A 107 5.00 8.21 4.40
N GLY A 108 4.02 8.95 3.88
CA GLY A 108 3.23 8.52 2.74
C GLY A 108 3.50 9.40 1.53
N ARG A 109 4.04 8.81 0.47
CA ARG A 109 4.26 9.50 -0.80
C ARG A 109 3.03 9.41 -1.69
N ASP A 110 2.77 10.47 -2.45
CA ASP A 110 1.81 10.42 -3.54
C ASP A 110 2.32 9.51 -4.67
N ASP A 111 1.43 8.98 -5.50
CA ASP A 111 1.84 8.12 -6.61
C ASP A 111 2.64 8.89 -7.68
N ARG A 112 3.45 8.16 -8.46
CA ARG A 112 4.28 8.73 -9.55
C ARG A 112 3.45 9.31 -10.69
N HIS A 113 2.15 9.02 -10.79
CA HIS A 113 1.22 9.71 -11.68
C HIS A 113 1.16 11.21 -11.40
N ASN A 114 1.30 11.63 -10.15
CA ASN A 114 1.51 13.02 -9.80
C ASN A 114 2.97 13.42 -10.03
N ARG A 115 3.26 13.99 -11.19
CA ARG A 115 4.62 14.48 -11.51
C ARG A 115 5.10 15.63 -10.62
N LYS A 116 4.21 16.20 -9.79
CA LYS A 116 4.51 17.26 -8.82
C LYS A 116 4.61 16.72 -7.39
N ARG A 117 4.65 15.37 -7.22
CA ARG A 117 4.79 14.78 -5.89
C ARG A 117 6.11 15.23 -5.25
N HIS A 118 6.11 15.36 -3.94
CA HIS A 118 7.30 15.73 -3.20
C HIS A 118 8.41 14.66 -3.35
N SER A 119 9.63 15.14 -3.39
CA SER A 119 10.80 14.27 -3.25
C SER A 119 10.85 13.69 -1.84
N LEU A 120 11.52 12.54 -1.68
CA LEU A 120 11.71 11.97 -0.35
C LEU A 120 12.49 12.92 0.57
N GLN A 121 13.47 13.65 0.02
CA GLN A 121 14.25 14.65 0.76
C GLN A 121 13.38 15.76 1.37
N GLU A 122 12.38 16.25 0.63
CA GLU A 122 11.44 17.26 1.15
C GLU A 122 10.61 16.71 2.30
N LEU A 123 10.16 15.46 2.22
CA LEU A 123 9.38 14.80 3.27
C LEU A 123 10.23 14.50 4.53
N MET A 124 11.54 14.35 4.36
CA MET A 124 12.47 14.07 5.46
C MET A 124 12.89 15.29 6.27
N VAL A 125 12.52 16.52 5.87
CA VAL A 125 13.01 17.77 6.50
C VAL A 125 12.72 17.83 8.01
N ASN A 126 11.56 17.34 8.46
CA ASN A 126 11.15 17.41 9.86
C ASN A 126 11.11 16.02 10.55
N ILE A 127 11.78 15.04 9.98
CA ILE A 127 11.83 13.67 10.52
C ILE A 127 12.89 13.59 11.63
N ASP A 128 12.51 13.03 12.75
CA ASP A 128 13.43 12.65 13.84
C ASP A 128 14.09 11.30 13.51
N LYS A 129 15.32 11.34 13.02
CA LYS A 129 16.09 10.14 12.63
C LYS A 129 16.47 9.23 13.80
N SER A 130 16.17 9.61 15.03
CA SER A 130 16.35 8.73 16.20
C SER A 130 15.16 7.79 16.46
N LYS A 131 14.08 7.96 15.68
CA LYS A 131 12.85 7.17 15.76
C LYS A 131 12.67 6.31 14.53
N PRO A 132 11.97 5.16 14.64
CA PRO A 132 11.69 4.32 13.49
C PRO A 132 10.90 5.07 12.39
N ILE A 133 11.32 4.89 11.15
CA ILE A 133 10.74 5.56 9.97
C ILE A 133 10.22 4.50 9.01
N ILE A 134 8.92 4.54 8.72
CA ILE A 134 8.29 3.67 7.74
C ILE A 134 7.84 4.52 6.55
N LEU A 135 8.25 4.13 5.36
CA LEU A 135 7.84 4.74 4.09
C LEU A 135 6.79 3.86 3.39
N LEU A 136 5.69 4.48 3.01
CA LEU A 136 4.75 3.93 2.04
C LEU A 136 4.96 4.67 0.70
N ASP A 137 5.38 3.96 -0.32
CA ASP A 137 5.44 4.41 -1.71
C ASP A 137 4.94 3.26 -2.59
N HIS A 138 3.83 3.46 -3.32
CA HIS A 138 3.16 2.39 -4.03
C HIS A 138 4.09 1.70 -5.03
N GLN A 139 4.81 2.46 -5.84
CA GLN A 139 5.68 1.92 -6.89
C GLN A 139 7.13 1.80 -6.39
N PRO A 140 7.75 0.59 -6.45
CA PRO A 140 9.08 0.34 -5.88
C PRO A 140 10.22 0.80 -6.79
N PHE A 141 10.40 2.11 -6.91
CA PHE A 141 11.48 2.74 -7.64
C PHE A 141 12.35 3.61 -6.73
N ASP A 142 13.57 3.88 -7.16
CA ASP A 142 14.53 4.74 -6.46
C ASP A 142 14.90 4.19 -5.06
N LEU A 143 15.03 2.88 -4.91
CA LEU A 143 15.27 2.21 -3.61
C LEU A 143 16.62 2.62 -2.98
N GLU A 144 17.61 2.96 -3.79
CA GLU A 144 18.88 3.57 -3.34
C GLU A 144 18.66 4.92 -2.61
N LYS A 145 17.65 5.70 -3.05
CA LYS A 145 17.32 6.97 -2.37
C LYS A 145 16.62 6.75 -1.05
N THR A 146 15.88 5.65 -0.91
CA THR A 146 15.25 5.22 0.35
C THR A 146 16.32 4.90 1.38
N GLU A 147 17.33 4.13 1.00
CA GLU A 147 18.48 3.80 1.85
C GLU A 147 19.26 5.07 2.24
N ALA A 148 19.62 5.89 1.26
CA ALA A 148 20.36 7.13 1.49
C ALA A 148 19.62 8.13 2.39
N ALA A 149 18.26 8.12 2.40
CA ALA A 149 17.45 8.93 3.29
C ALA A 149 17.45 8.43 4.75
N GLY A 150 17.80 7.16 4.98
CA GLY A 150 17.79 6.52 6.29
C GLY A 150 16.39 6.06 6.70
N ILE A 151 15.62 5.53 5.76
CA ILE A 151 14.34 4.88 6.00
C ILE A 151 14.59 3.48 6.58
N ASP A 152 13.92 3.12 7.68
CA ASP A 152 14.08 1.79 8.28
C ASP A 152 13.31 0.72 7.50
N LEU A 153 12.06 1.02 7.11
CA LEU A 153 11.21 0.10 6.33
C LEU A 153 10.48 0.84 5.22
N GLN A 154 10.60 0.36 3.98
CA GLN A 154 9.71 0.71 2.87
C GLN A 154 8.78 -0.45 2.57
N PHE A 155 7.47 -0.15 2.42
CA PHE A 155 6.48 -1.08 1.93
C PHE A 155 5.84 -0.55 0.63
N SER A 156 5.90 -1.37 -0.41
CA SER A 156 5.43 -1.07 -1.77
C SER A 156 4.55 -2.19 -2.31
N GLY A 157 3.82 -1.92 -3.39
CA GLY A 157 3.01 -2.87 -4.15
C GLY A 157 3.24 -2.77 -5.65
N HIS A 158 2.16 -2.59 -6.42
CA HIS A 158 2.13 -2.26 -7.85
C HIS A 158 2.50 -3.40 -8.80
N THR A 159 3.52 -4.17 -8.51
CA THR A 159 4.12 -5.11 -9.47
C THR A 159 3.30 -6.38 -9.66
N HIS A 160 2.47 -6.74 -8.68
CA HIS A 160 1.77 -8.04 -8.59
C HIS A 160 2.71 -9.25 -8.76
N HIS A 161 4.03 -9.03 -8.72
CA HIS A 161 5.04 -10.01 -9.15
C HIS A 161 4.70 -10.59 -10.54
N GLY A 162 4.25 -9.71 -11.47
CA GLY A 162 3.82 -10.06 -12.81
C GLY A 162 2.49 -10.82 -12.87
N GLN A 163 1.92 -11.27 -11.74
CA GLN A 163 0.68 -12.05 -11.58
C GLN A 163 0.63 -13.37 -12.36
N ILE A 164 1.10 -13.41 -13.61
CA ILE A 164 1.02 -14.57 -14.51
C ILE A 164 2.42 -14.88 -15.04
N TRP A 165 2.94 -16.07 -14.72
CA TRP A 165 4.18 -16.55 -15.33
C TRP A 165 4.03 -16.63 -16.86
N PRO A 166 5.02 -16.17 -17.68
CA PRO A 166 6.35 -15.69 -17.26
C PRO A 166 6.47 -14.16 -17.13
N ILE A 167 5.38 -13.42 -16.95
CA ILE A 167 5.40 -11.95 -16.84
C ILE A 167 6.21 -11.48 -15.62
N ASN A 168 6.38 -12.33 -14.60
CA ASN A 168 7.28 -12.03 -13.49
C ASN A 168 8.72 -11.74 -13.93
N TRP A 169 9.21 -12.34 -15.02
CA TRP A 169 10.54 -11.99 -15.58
C TRP A 169 10.59 -10.56 -16.12
N VAL A 170 9.46 -10.05 -16.63
CA VAL A 170 9.35 -8.66 -17.10
C VAL A 170 9.37 -7.70 -15.89
N THR A 171 8.65 -8.00 -14.83
CA THR A 171 8.69 -7.18 -13.61
C THR A 171 10.06 -7.23 -12.95
N ASP A 172 10.72 -8.38 -12.90
CA ASP A 172 12.09 -8.53 -12.37
C ASP A 172 13.13 -7.75 -13.18
N TYR A 173 12.86 -7.51 -14.47
CA TYR A 173 13.73 -6.70 -15.33
C TYR A 173 13.47 -5.19 -15.18
N ILE A 174 12.21 -4.78 -14.96
CA ILE A 174 11.82 -3.36 -14.90
C ILE A 174 12.11 -2.75 -13.54
N PHE A 175 11.85 -3.49 -12.46
CA PHE A 175 11.93 -2.97 -11.10
C PHE A 175 13.24 -3.40 -10.41
N GLU A 176 13.82 -2.51 -9.63
CA GLU A 176 15.01 -2.79 -8.81
C GLU A 176 14.76 -3.94 -7.82
N GLN A 177 13.50 -4.06 -7.39
CA GLN A 177 12.95 -5.17 -6.62
C GLN A 177 11.49 -5.32 -7.01
N SER A 178 11.12 -6.46 -7.58
CA SER A 178 9.75 -6.69 -8.05
C SER A 178 8.86 -7.36 -7.02
N HIS A 179 9.44 -8.07 -6.02
CA HIS A 179 8.68 -8.82 -5.03
C HIS A 179 9.51 -9.20 -3.80
N GLY A 180 8.81 -9.37 -2.69
CA GLY A 180 9.33 -9.95 -1.45
C GLY A 180 10.19 -8.98 -0.65
N TYR A 181 10.90 -9.54 0.33
CA TYR A 181 11.79 -8.82 1.21
C TYR A 181 13.21 -8.74 0.66
N ARG A 182 13.81 -7.58 0.79
CA ARG A 182 15.25 -7.37 0.56
C ARG A 182 15.80 -6.28 1.47
N GLN A 183 17.01 -6.48 1.96
CA GLN A 183 17.75 -5.45 2.67
C GLN A 183 18.59 -4.64 1.68
N TRP A 184 18.43 -3.32 1.71
CA TRP A 184 19.17 -2.32 0.96
C TRP A 184 20.00 -1.50 1.96
N GLY A 185 21.29 -1.81 2.08
CA GLY A 185 22.12 -1.20 3.14
C GLY A 185 21.52 -1.41 4.52
N ASN A 186 21.12 -0.31 5.19
CA ASN A 186 20.45 -0.34 6.48
C ASN A 186 18.92 -0.33 6.38
N SER A 187 18.36 -0.17 5.18
CA SER A 187 16.91 -0.13 4.96
C SER A 187 16.36 -1.52 4.66
N HIS A 188 15.20 -1.82 5.20
CA HIS A 188 14.39 -2.99 4.86
C HIS A 188 13.35 -2.60 3.81
N VAL A 189 13.29 -3.31 2.70
CA VAL A 189 12.29 -3.07 1.65
C VAL A 189 11.46 -4.32 1.44
N TYR A 190 10.16 -4.16 1.41
CA TYR A 190 9.22 -5.21 1.05
C TYR A 190 8.32 -4.75 -0.10
N VAL A 191 8.32 -5.50 -1.18
CA VAL A 191 7.42 -5.27 -2.33
C VAL A 191 6.39 -6.39 -2.34
N SER A 192 5.13 -6.02 -2.16
CA SER A 192 4.02 -6.96 -2.11
C SER A 192 3.59 -7.41 -3.52
N SER A 193 3.19 -8.67 -3.63
CA SER A 193 2.52 -9.19 -4.82
C SER A 193 1.03 -8.85 -4.89
N GLY A 194 0.51 -8.13 -3.89
CA GLY A 194 -0.88 -7.69 -3.81
C GLY A 194 -1.81 -8.66 -3.09
N LEU A 195 -2.81 -8.11 -2.42
CA LEU A 195 -3.83 -8.87 -1.70
C LEU A 195 -4.82 -9.53 -2.65
N SER A 196 -5.11 -8.89 -3.78
CA SER A 196 -6.08 -9.36 -4.76
C SER A 196 -5.46 -9.54 -6.15
N LEU A 197 -6.30 -9.57 -7.15
CA LEU A 197 -5.97 -9.77 -8.56
C LEU A 197 -6.16 -8.46 -9.33
N TRP A 198 -5.35 -8.28 -10.35
CA TRP A 198 -5.51 -7.22 -11.32
C TRP A 198 -5.75 -7.82 -12.71
N GLY A 199 -6.71 -7.28 -13.47
CA GLY A 199 -7.03 -7.78 -14.82
C GLY A 199 -7.56 -9.23 -14.82
N PRO A 200 -6.79 -10.22 -15.30
CA PRO A 200 -7.24 -11.62 -15.32
C PRO A 200 -7.55 -12.16 -13.92
N PRO A 201 -8.68 -12.92 -13.75
CA PRO A 201 -9.14 -13.36 -12.44
C PRO A 201 -8.39 -14.60 -11.92
N PHE A 202 -7.10 -14.70 -12.20
CA PHE A 202 -6.24 -15.81 -11.75
C PHE A 202 -4.78 -15.41 -11.68
N ARG A 203 -3.99 -16.20 -10.93
CA ARG A 203 -2.53 -16.11 -10.87
C ARG A 203 -1.90 -17.41 -11.36
N ILE A 204 -0.72 -17.31 -11.97
CA ILE A 204 0.11 -18.47 -12.37
C ILE A 204 1.54 -18.19 -11.90
N GLY A 205 2.06 -19.03 -11.01
CA GLY A 205 3.43 -18.93 -10.49
C GLY A 205 3.64 -17.79 -9.48
N THR A 206 2.58 -17.10 -9.07
CA THR A 206 2.60 -16.07 -8.01
C THR A 206 1.44 -16.28 -7.03
N HIS A 207 1.48 -15.60 -5.88
CA HIS A 207 0.44 -15.74 -4.84
C HIS A 207 -0.04 -14.37 -4.39
N SER A 208 -1.32 -14.28 -3.99
CA SER A 208 -1.83 -13.15 -3.23
C SER A 208 -1.30 -13.21 -1.80
N GLU A 209 -1.03 -12.05 -1.21
CA GLU A 209 -0.46 -12.01 0.13
C GLU A 209 -0.96 -10.84 0.98
N MET A 210 -0.85 -11.05 2.26
CA MET A 210 -0.95 -10.06 3.33
C MET A 210 0.32 -10.19 4.16
N VAL A 211 1.01 -9.09 4.39
CA VAL A 211 2.31 -9.08 5.06
C VAL A 211 2.14 -8.71 6.54
N ILE A 212 2.83 -9.42 7.42
CA ILE A 212 2.81 -9.16 8.85
C ILE A 212 4.22 -8.76 9.28
N PHE A 213 4.38 -7.54 9.78
CA PHE A 213 5.60 -7.08 10.40
C PHE A 213 5.47 -7.12 11.92
N ASN A 214 6.37 -7.83 12.59
CA ASN A 214 6.50 -7.86 14.04
C ASN A 214 7.71 -7.03 14.45
N PHE A 215 7.47 -5.93 15.15
CA PHE A 215 8.51 -5.08 15.73
C PHE A 215 8.67 -5.47 17.20
N GLN A 216 9.91 -5.73 17.60
CA GLN A 216 10.28 -6.06 18.98
C GLN A 216 11.12 -4.94 19.58
#